data_552259acfd084416c5f7103a13227c20
#
_entry.id   552259acfd084416c5f7103a13227c20
#
_cell.length_a   1.000
_cell.length_b   1.000
_cell.length_c   1.000
_cell.angle_alpha   90.00
_cell.angle_beta   90.00
_cell.angle_gamma   90.00
#
_symmetry.space_group_name_H-M   'P 1'
#
loop_
_entity.id
_entity.type
_entity.pdbx_description
1 polymer ?
#
loop_
_entity_poly.entity_id
_entity_poly.type
_entity_poly.pdbx_seq_one_letter_code
_entity_poly.pdbx_strand_id
1 'polypeptide(L)'
;MNNRLKLEKYSFGVGDRFAHQAKAQLKACMQAGAQGVEVIPVWNKSYREHSVVGSKPASVRAAAEAAVRDLGWTKPFHVDADHIRLEIVDEFIESSDFYTLDVADAIGQPADPDEVRASRVVTVN
;
A
#
# COMPACT_ATOMS: atom_id res chain seq x y z
N MET A 1 -21.42 -0.68 -11.40
CA MET A 1 -21.05 -1.49 -10.24
C MET A 1 -20.07 -0.67 -9.38
N ASN A 2 -20.45 -0.35 -8.18
CA ASN A 2 -19.53 0.27 -7.23
C ASN A 2 -18.51 -0.78 -6.76
N ASN A 3 -17.43 -0.91 -7.48
CA ASN A 3 -16.28 -1.69 -7.02
C ASN A 3 -15.52 -0.85 -5.98
N ARG A 4 -16.15 -0.64 -4.83
CA ARG A 4 -15.45 -0.05 -3.69
C ARG A 4 -14.45 -1.09 -3.22
N LEU A 5 -13.18 -0.74 -3.32
CA LEU A 5 -12.13 -1.52 -2.69
C LEU A 5 -12.49 -1.69 -1.20
N LYS A 6 -12.66 -2.93 -0.78
CA LYS A 6 -12.99 -3.22 0.61
C LYS A 6 -11.70 -3.60 1.33
N LEU A 7 -11.37 -2.85 2.37
CA LEU A 7 -10.27 -3.19 3.26
C LEU A 7 -10.72 -4.24 4.27
N GLU A 8 -9.87 -5.20 4.53
CA GLU A 8 -10.09 -6.24 5.52
C GLU A 8 -9.88 -5.70 6.92
N LYS A 9 -10.46 -6.37 7.91
CA LYS A 9 -10.39 -5.94 9.31
C LYS A 9 -8.96 -5.93 9.86
N TYR A 10 -8.15 -6.90 9.46
CA TYR A 10 -6.76 -7.04 9.90
C TYR A 10 -5.83 -7.12 8.71
N SER A 11 -4.99 -6.13 8.57
CA SER A 11 -3.93 -6.08 7.58
C SER A 11 -2.60 -5.72 8.25
N PHE A 12 -1.51 -6.14 7.63
CA PHE A 12 -0.17 -5.88 8.14
C PHE A 12 0.75 -5.42 7.01
N GLY A 13 1.35 -4.25 7.19
CA GLY A 13 2.32 -3.73 6.25
C GLY A 13 3.62 -4.53 6.28
N VAL A 14 4.05 -5.00 5.12
CA VAL A 14 5.30 -5.74 4.94
C VAL A 14 6.15 -5.04 3.90
N GLY A 15 7.36 -4.67 4.28
CA GLY A 15 8.30 -3.96 3.43
C GLY A 15 9.57 -4.78 3.17
N ASP A 16 10.09 -4.61 1.96
CA ASP A 16 11.38 -5.16 1.55
C ASP A 16 11.97 -4.26 0.48
N ARG A 17 13.05 -3.60 0.84
CA ARG A 17 13.72 -2.62 -0.03
C ARG A 17 14.06 -3.17 -1.42
N PHE A 18 14.39 -4.45 -1.52
CA PHE A 18 14.80 -5.09 -2.76
C PHE A 18 13.71 -5.92 -3.44
N ALA A 19 12.53 -6.03 -2.83
CA ALA A 19 11.41 -6.85 -3.30
C ALA A 19 11.78 -8.34 -3.50
N HIS A 20 12.61 -8.90 -2.62
CA HIS A 20 13.07 -10.29 -2.68
C HIS A 20 12.38 -11.21 -1.66
N GLN A 21 11.71 -10.65 -0.65
CA GLN A 21 11.20 -11.40 0.51
C GLN A 21 9.68 -11.63 0.48
N ALA A 22 9.02 -11.32 -0.63
CA ALA A 22 7.55 -11.39 -0.69
C ALA A 22 7.01 -12.77 -0.32
N LYS A 23 7.63 -13.85 -0.78
CA LYS A 23 7.23 -15.22 -0.42
C LYS A 23 7.42 -15.53 1.06
N ALA A 24 8.52 -15.11 1.65
CA ALA A 24 8.78 -15.32 3.08
C ALA A 24 7.76 -14.56 3.95
N GLN A 25 7.45 -13.34 3.55
CA GLN A 25 6.45 -12.50 4.22
C GLN A 25 5.05 -13.13 4.11
N LEU A 26 4.68 -13.63 2.93
CA LEU A 26 3.40 -14.31 2.73
C LEU A 26 3.31 -15.61 3.53
N LYS A 27 4.38 -16.39 3.60
CA LYS A 27 4.44 -17.59 4.45
C LYS A 27 4.17 -17.27 5.91
N ALA A 28 4.67 -16.16 6.41
CA ALA A 28 4.38 -15.71 7.78
C ALA A 28 2.88 -15.45 7.98
N CYS A 29 2.23 -14.81 7.02
CA CYS A 29 0.77 -14.62 7.05
C CYS A 29 0.01 -15.95 7.00
N MET A 30 0.48 -16.90 6.19
CA MET A 30 -0.11 -18.26 6.14
C MET A 30 0.04 -19.00 7.46
N GLN A 31 1.19 -18.92 8.10
CA GLN A 31 1.44 -19.52 9.41
C GLN A 31 0.55 -18.91 10.50
N ALA A 32 0.39 -17.58 10.49
CA ALA A 32 -0.52 -16.90 11.40
C ALA A 32 -1.96 -17.40 11.21
N GLY A 33 -2.41 -17.52 9.96
CA GLY A 33 -3.73 -18.05 9.61
C GLY A 33 -3.95 -19.49 10.11
N ALA A 34 -2.94 -20.35 10.00
CA ALA A 34 -2.97 -21.71 10.51
C ALA A 34 -3.11 -21.78 12.03
N GLN A 35 -2.70 -20.73 12.74
CA GLN A 35 -2.86 -20.59 14.19
C GLN A 35 -4.13 -19.82 14.59
N GLY A 36 -5.03 -19.55 13.66
CA GLY A 36 -6.28 -18.86 13.91
C GLY A 36 -6.20 -17.34 13.90
N VAL A 37 -5.08 -16.78 13.48
CA VAL A 37 -4.88 -15.32 13.37
C VAL A 37 -4.92 -14.93 11.89
N GLU A 38 -6.06 -14.38 11.45
CA GLU A 38 -6.18 -13.88 10.09
C GLU A 38 -5.45 -12.54 9.95
N VAL A 39 -4.52 -12.46 9.01
CA VAL A 39 -3.82 -11.23 8.67
C VAL A 39 -3.58 -11.16 7.16
N ILE A 40 -3.87 -10.01 6.58
CA ILE A 40 -3.75 -9.76 5.14
C ILE A 40 -2.47 -8.97 4.89
N PRO A 41 -1.58 -9.42 3.98
CA PRO A 41 -0.35 -8.70 3.68
C PRO A 41 -0.63 -7.44 2.86
N VAL A 42 0.05 -6.37 3.22
CA VAL A 42 0.10 -5.11 2.46
C VAL A 42 1.57 -4.84 2.15
N TRP A 43 1.99 -5.16 0.92
CA TRP A 43 3.38 -4.92 0.49
C TRP A 43 3.60 -3.45 0.23
N ASN A 44 4.60 -2.88 0.88
CA ASN A 44 4.88 -1.45 0.78
C ASN A 44 6.31 -1.15 0.31
N LYS A 45 6.47 -0.04 -0.38
CA LYS A 45 7.76 0.54 -0.69
C LYS A 45 7.57 2.02 -1.04
N SER A 46 8.43 2.87 -0.48
CA SER A 46 8.37 4.30 -0.69
C SER A 46 9.09 4.74 -1.98
N TYR A 47 8.74 5.92 -2.47
CA TYR A 47 9.46 6.57 -3.57
C TYR A 47 10.96 6.70 -3.28
N ARG A 48 11.31 7.06 -2.05
CA ARG A 48 12.70 7.18 -1.61
C ARG A 48 13.45 5.86 -1.74
N GLU A 49 12.84 4.75 -1.30
CA GLU A 49 13.46 3.42 -1.44
C GLU A 49 13.63 3.03 -2.91
N HIS A 50 12.62 3.27 -3.74
CA HIS A 50 12.73 3.04 -5.19
C HIS A 50 13.85 3.85 -5.82
N SER A 51 13.98 5.12 -5.45
CA SER A 51 15.02 6.01 -5.96
C SER A 51 16.43 5.55 -5.57
N VAL A 52 16.60 5.10 -4.33
CA VAL A 52 17.91 4.66 -3.81
C VAL A 52 18.37 3.36 -4.48
N VAL A 53 17.47 2.41 -4.69
CA VAL A 53 17.84 1.10 -5.25
C VAL A 53 17.61 0.98 -6.76
N GLY A 54 17.10 2.02 -7.40
CA GLY A 54 16.87 2.05 -8.85
C GLY A 54 15.72 1.16 -9.32
N SER A 55 14.71 0.95 -8.48
CA SER A 55 13.52 0.15 -8.84
C SER A 55 12.30 1.04 -9.15
N LYS A 56 11.23 0.42 -9.61
CA LYS A 56 9.95 1.06 -9.94
C LYS A 56 8.80 0.41 -9.15
N PRO A 57 7.69 1.15 -8.91
CA PRO A 57 6.53 0.62 -8.18
C PRO A 57 5.99 -0.71 -8.75
N ALA A 58 6.01 -0.89 -10.06
CA ALA A 58 5.59 -2.13 -10.71
C ALA A 58 6.36 -3.36 -10.21
N SER A 59 7.60 -3.22 -9.76
CA SER A 59 8.40 -4.33 -9.24
C SER A 59 7.83 -4.90 -7.93
N VAL A 60 7.25 -4.07 -7.10
CA VAL A 60 6.59 -4.50 -5.84
C VAL A 60 5.31 -5.29 -6.17
N ARG A 61 4.49 -4.78 -7.08
CA ARG A 61 3.30 -5.48 -7.56
C ARG A 61 3.66 -6.84 -8.16
N ALA A 62 4.64 -6.88 -9.03
CA ALA A 62 5.08 -8.11 -9.67
C ALA A 62 5.57 -9.16 -8.65
N ALA A 63 6.35 -8.73 -7.64
CA ALA A 63 6.83 -9.61 -6.59
C ALA A 63 5.68 -10.15 -5.71
N ALA A 64 4.72 -9.29 -5.36
CA ALA A 64 3.53 -9.67 -4.60
C ALA A 64 2.68 -10.69 -5.37
N GLU A 65 2.38 -10.43 -6.62
CA GLU A 65 1.59 -11.33 -7.49
C GLU A 65 2.29 -12.67 -7.72
N ALA A 66 3.60 -12.67 -7.88
CA ALA A 66 4.37 -13.90 -7.99
C ALA A 66 4.31 -14.73 -6.70
N ALA A 67 4.44 -14.10 -5.53
CA ALA A 67 4.33 -14.80 -4.26
C ALA A 67 2.93 -15.39 -4.06
N VAL A 68 1.89 -14.61 -4.34
CA VAL A 68 0.49 -15.05 -4.27
C VAL A 68 0.23 -16.26 -5.16
N ARG A 69 0.65 -16.20 -6.41
CA ARG A 69 0.51 -17.31 -7.37
C ARG A 69 1.29 -18.54 -6.93
N ASP A 70 2.55 -18.38 -6.59
CA ASP A 70 3.46 -19.49 -6.30
C ASP A 70 3.11 -20.23 -5.01
N LEU A 71 2.53 -19.54 -4.03
CA LEU A 71 2.11 -20.11 -2.76
C LEU A 71 0.63 -20.46 -2.71
N GLY A 72 -0.13 -20.21 -3.78
CA GLY A 72 -1.56 -20.49 -3.84
C GLY A 72 -2.40 -19.68 -2.83
N TRP A 73 -2.00 -18.46 -2.56
CA TRP A 73 -2.76 -17.56 -1.68
C TRP A 73 -4.06 -17.14 -2.35
N THR A 74 -5.19 -17.42 -1.69
CA THR A 74 -6.54 -17.13 -2.21
C THR A 74 -7.27 -16.01 -1.49
N LYS A 75 -6.67 -15.48 -0.43
CA LYS A 75 -7.20 -14.34 0.32
C LYS A 75 -6.74 -13.02 -0.32
N PRO A 76 -7.35 -11.89 0.07
CA PRO A 76 -6.91 -10.58 -0.42
C PRO A 76 -5.46 -10.23 -0.07
N PHE A 77 -4.89 -9.33 -0.83
CA PHE A 77 -3.62 -8.67 -0.55
C PHE A 77 -3.64 -7.27 -1.17
N HIS A 78 -2.79 -6.41 -0.67
CA HIS A 78 -2.67 -5.04 -1.17
C HIS A 78 -1.22 -4.67 -1.45
N VAL A 79 -1.05 -3.69 -2.31
CA VAL A 79 0.25 -3.06 -2.59
C VAL A 79 0.13 -1.58 -2.23
N ASP A 80 0.91 -1.15 -1.26
CA ASP A 80 0.89 0.20 -0.71
C ASP A 80 1.94 1.08 -1.37
N ALA A 81 1.49 2.24 -1.83
CA ALA A 81 2.34 3.36 -2.13
C ALA A 81 2.67 4.08 -0.82
N ASP A 82 3.82 3.77 -0.23
CA ASP A 82 4.22 4.27 1.09
C ASP A 82 4.80 5.68 1.01
N HIS A 83 4.45 6.52 1.97
CA HIS A 83 4.87 7.93 2.05
C HIS A 83 4.51 8.72 0.78
N ILE A 84 3.25 8.64 0.37
CA ILE A 84 2.77 9.29 -0.85
C ILE A 84 2.50 10.77 -0.63
N ARG A 85 3.00 11.55 -1.59
CA ARG A 85 2.70 12.97 -1.79
C ARG A 85 2.10 13.19 -3.18
N LEU A 86 1.44 14.31 -3.34
CA LEU A 86 0.75 14.64 -4.60
C LEU A 86 1.71 14.65 -5.81
N GLU A 87 2.95 15.12 -5.59
CA GLU A 87 3.96 15.27 -6.65
C GLU A 87 4.46 13.95 -7.23
N ILE A 88 4.28 12.83 -6.50
CA ILE A 88 4.83 11.53 -6.88
C ILE A 88 3.76 10.45 -7.06
N VAL A 89 2.51 10.73 -6.70
CA VAL A 89 1.44 9.71 -6.67
C VAL A 89 1.20 9.06 -8.03
N ASP A 90 1.33 9.81 -9.11
CA ASP A 90 1.05 9.31 -10.46
C ASP A 90 1.93 8.11 -10.85
N GLU A 91 3.15 8.04 -10.32
CA GLU A 91 4.05 6.91 -10.57
C GLU A 91 3.59 5.60 -9.92
N PHE A 92 2.69 5.68 -8.94
CA PHE A 92 2.23 4.54 -8.15
C PHE A 92 0.83 4.05 -8.50
N ILE A 93 0.01 4.85 -9.18
CA ILE A 93 -1.42 4.59 -9.38
C ILE A 93 -1.67 3.21 -10.01
N GLU A 94 -0.95 2.86 -11.06
CA GLU A 94 -1.15 1.60 -11.76
C GLU A 94 -0.72 0.36 -10.95
N SER A 95 0.19 0.54 -10.00
CA SER A 95 0.80 -0.56 -9.26
C SER A 95 0.24 -0.73 -7.86
N SER A 96 -0.52 0.23 -7.35
CA SER A 96 -0.93 0.29 -5.95
C SER A 96 -2.43 0.37 -5.80
N ASP A 97 -2.92 -0.22 -4.75
CA ASP A 97 -4.33 -0.18 -4.35
C ASP A 97 -4.51 0.26 -2.88
N PHE A 98 -3.42 0.64 -2.25
CA PHE A 98 -3.36 1.19 -0.90
C PHE A 98 -2.37 2.37 -0.89
N TYR A 99 -2.66 3.41 -0.11
CA TYR A 99 -1.83 4.62 -0.11
C TYR A 99 -1.64 5.11 1.31
N THR A 100 -0.39 5.18 1.75
CA THR A 100 0.00 5.81 3.02
C THR A 100 0.41 7.25 2.75
N LEU A 101 -0.42 8.20 3.19
CA LEU A 101 -0.19 9.61 2.94
C LEU A 101 0.92 10.17 3.83
N ASP A 102 1.88 10.85 3.24
CA ASP A 102 2.90 11.59 3.97
C ASP A 102 2.38 13.00 4.28
N VAL A 103 2.03 13.21 5.52
CA VAL A 103 1.52 14.49 6.03
C VAL A 103 2.46 15.14 7.04
N ALA A 104 3.72 14.70 7.10
CA ALA A 104 4.69 15.14 8.10
C ALA A 104 4.87 16.66 8.12
N ASP A 105 4.89 17.30 6.95
CA ASP A 105 5.06 18.75 6.84
C ASP A 105 3.80 19.54 7.26
N ALA A 106 2.64 18.89 7.30
CA ALA A 106 1.37 19.51 7.64
C ALA A 106 0.97 19.32 9.11
N ILE A 107 1.59 18.37 9.81
CA ILE A 107 1.26 18.07 11.21
C ILE A 107 1.58 19.27 12.10
N GLY A 108 0.59 19.72 12.87
CA GLY A 108 0.74 20.85 13.77
C GLY A 108 0.67 22.21 13.09
N GLN A 109 0.47 22.26 11.78
CA GLN A 109 0.27 23.52 11.05
C GLN A 109 -1.23 23.85 10.96
N PRO A 110 -1.60 25.15 11.07
CA PRO A 110 -2.98 25.55 10.83
C PRO A 110 -3.37 25.29 9.36
N ALA A 111 -4.56 24.75 9.16
CA ALA A 111 -5.09 24.55 7.81
C ALA A 111 -5.57 25.90 7.23
N ASP A 112 -5.38 26.09 5.93
CA ASP A 112 -5.95 27.23 5.22
C ASP A 112 -7.48 27.07 5.16
N PRO A 113 -8.25 28.06 5.66
CA PRO A 113 -9.71 27.96 5.68
C PRO A 113 -10.35 27.84 4.29
N ASP A 114 -9.72 28.39 3.25
CA ASP A 114 -10.24 28.33 1.88
C ASP A 114 -9.99 26.97 1.25
N GLU A 115 -8.83 26.36 1.50
CA GLU A 115 -8.55 24.98 1.10
C GLU A 115 -9.45 23.97 1.80
N VAL A 116 -9.73 24.17 3.09
CA VAL A 116 -10.68 23.33 3.85
C VAL A 116 -12.08 23.44 3.26
N ARG A 117 -12.52 24.63 2.89
CA ARG A 117 -13.82 24.83 2.23
C ARG A 117 -13.89 24.15 0.87
N ALA A 118 -12.85 24.29 0.05
CA ALA A 118 -12.77 23.66 -1.27
C ALA A 118 -12.81 22.13 -1.16
N SER A 119 -12.10 21.53 -0.21
CA SER A 119 -12.08 20.07 -0.02
C SER A 119 -13.44 19.48 0.36
N ARG A 120 -14.29 20.24 1.06
CA ARG A 120 -15.64 19.80 1.44
C ARG A 120 -16.60 19.68 0.26
N VAL A 121 -16.35 20.38 -0.83
CA VAL A 121 -17.20 20.36 -2.03
C VAL A 121 -16.95 19.09 -2.87
N VAL A 122 -15.79 18.48 -2.75
CA VAL A 122 -15.41 17.28 -3.51
C VAL A 122 -15.99 15.99 -2.93
N THR A 123 -16.47 16.03 -1.70
CA THR A 123 -16.95 14.83 -0.96
C THR A 123 -18.44 14.52 -1.13
N VAL A 124 -19.17 15.22 -1.98
CA VAL A 124 -20.65 15.15 -2.05
C VAL A 124 -21.18 14.55 -3.36
N ASN A 125 -20.34 13.81 -4.10
CA ASN A 125 -20.85 13.09 -5.29
C ASN A 125 -20.67 11.58 -5.17
#